data_cedbc093294d845f8361abb7b7a5b74e
#
_entry.id   cedbc093294d845f8361abb7b7a5b74e
#
_cell.length_a   1.000
_cell.length_b   1.000
_cell.length_c   1.000
_cell.angle_alpha   90.00
_cell.angle_beta   90.00
_cell.angle_gamma   90.00
#
_symmetry.space_group_name_H-M   'P 1'
#
loop_
_entity.id
_entity.type
_entity.pdbx_description
1 polymer ?
#
loop_
_entity_poly.entity_id
_entity_poly.type
_entity_poly.pdbx_seq_one_letter_code
_entity_poly.pdbx_strand_id
1 'polypeptide(L)'
;MHAARLGRELNAIPAVLATYRTALPRINVGCSGWFYWHWRGDFYATDLPTTAWFKHYVDHFKTVELNAPFYSWPTPATVRGWVWQVSRRRFVYTVKVSELITHVKHFVGTKMLIRDFGHIADLLGPHMGCFLFQLPPSFHYSRARLHRILSQLDPGRRNVVEFRHRSWWQEQVFAAFRASGTIFCSCSGPRLPDELVTTADDVYIRFHGIRQWYRHDYSATELRVWAERIKASGARRVWVYFNNDRDGHAIKNAHTLLRQLK
;
A
#
# COMPACT_ATOMS: atom_id res chain seq x y z
N MET A 1 -33.31 -66.16 5.91
CA MET A 1 -33.40 -65.12 6.97
C MET A 1 -32.02 -64.49 7.15
N HIS A 2 -31.70 -63.45 6.37
CA HIS A 2 -30.58 -62.54 6.66
C HIS A 2 -30.66 -61.37 5.66
N ALA A 3 -31.67 -60.58 5.82
CA ALA A 3 -31.80 -59.31 5.10
C ALA A 3 -32.45 -58.29 6.04
N ALA A 4 -31.68 -57.63 6.86
CA ALA A 4 -32.10 -56.41 7.61
C ALA A 4 -30.99 -55.96 8.55
N ARG A 5 -29.92 -55.34 8.01
CA ARG A 5 -29.00 -54.48 8.80
C ARG A 5 -28.00 -53.72 7.92
N LEU A 6 -28.53 -52.93 6.98
CA LEU A 6 -27.75 -51.92 6.24
C LEU A 6 -28.66 -50.71 5.97
N GLY A 7 -28.87 -49.93 6.96
CA GLY A 7 -29.72 -48.76 6.81
C GLY A 7 -29.77 -47.94 8.10
N ARG A 8 -28.67 -47.30 8.48
CA ARG A 8 -28.63 -46.16 9.44
C ARG A 8 -27.19 -45.79 9.80
N GLU A 9 -26.46 -45.24 8.89
CA GLU A 9 -25.24 -44.44 9.19
C GLU A 9 -24.93 -43.46 8.05
N LEU A 10 -25.91 -42.66 7.68
CA LEU A 10 -25.71 -41.53 6.80
C LEU A 10 -26.49 -40.34 7.39
N ASN A 11 -26.03 -39.81 8.51
CA ASN A 11 -26.45 -38.48 8.98
C ASN A 11 -25.60 -38.06 10.17
N ALA A 12 -24.39 -37.60 9.95
CA ALA A 12 -23.70 -36.68 10.85
C ALA A 12 -22.46 -36.12 10.12
N ILE A 13 -22.68 -35.27 9.11
CA ILE A 13 -21.68 -34.28 8.75
C ILE A 13 -21.86 -33.18 9.79
N PRO A 14 -20.91 -32.98 10.71
CA PRO A 14 -21.00 -31.83 11.61
C PRO A 14 -20.89 -30.59 10.76
N ALA A 15 -21.93 -29.78 10.79
CA ALA A 15 -21.93 -28.41 10.27
C ALA A 15 -20.98 -27.54 11.13
N VAL A 16 -19.68 -27.70 10.94
CA VAL A 16 -18.68 -26.74 11.39
C VAL A 16 -18.38 -25.79 10.24
N LEU A 17 -19.41 -25.19 9.70
CA LEU A 17 -19.30 -23.89 9.08
C LEU A 17 -19.31 -22.87 10.21
N ALA A 18 -18.21 -22.84 10.97
CA ALA A 18 -17.93 -21.76 11.88
C ALA A 18 -17.99 -20.48 11.07
N THR A 19 -18.97 -19.66 11.37
CA THR A 19 -19.12 -18.27 10.94
C THR A 19 -17.87 -17.50 11.33
N TYR A 20 -16.83 -17.54 10.49
CA TYR A 20 -15.81 -16.53 10.52
C TYR A 20 -16.51 -15.23 10.11
N ARG A 21 -17.01 -14.49 11.08
CA ARG A 21 -17.23 -13.04 10.94
C ARG A 21 -15.85 -12.47 10.61
N THR A 22 -15.50 -12.41 9.33
CA THR A 22 -14.34 -11.68 8.87
C THR A 22 -14.55 -10.24 9.28
N ALA A 23 -13.78 -9.77 10.25
CA ALA A 23 -13.82 -8.37 10.63
C ALA A 23 -13.63 -7.53 9.36
N LEU A 24 -14.44 -6.49 9.18
CA LEU A 24 -14.32 -5.61 8.02
C LEU A 24 -12.86 -5.15 7.86
N PRO A 25 -12.34 -5.14 6.64
CA PRO A 25 -10.96 -4.77 6.40
C PRO A 25 -10.68 -3.34 6.90
N ARG A 26 -9.50 -3.13 7.46
CA ARG A 26 -9.03 -1.77 7.77
C ARG A 26 -8.62 -1.10 6.47
N ILE A 27 -9.41 -0.12 6.04
CA ILE A 27 -9.21 0.59 4.78
C ILE A 27 -8.44 1.88 5.06
N ASN A 28 -7.26 2.03 4.43
CA ASN A 28 -6.42 3.21 4.46
C ASN A 28 -6.31 3.74 3.04
N VAL A 29 -7.01 4.81 2.73
CA VAL A 29 -6.94 5.51 1.44
C VAL A 29 -6.44 6.93 1.68
N GLY A 30 -5.45 7.36 0.91
CA GLY A 30 -4.87 8.68 0.97
C GLY A 30 -4.09 9.03 -0.30
N CYS A 31 -3.22 10.02 -0.21
CA CYS A 31 -2.40 10.48 -1.32
C CYS A 31 -0.92 10.27 -1.05
N SER A 32 -0.13 10.26 -2.11
CA SER A 32 1.33 10.24 -2.07
C SER A 32 1.87 11.65 -1.77
N GLY A 33 1.77 12.06 -0.51
CA GLY A 33 2.11 13.39 -0.04
C GLY A 33 0.87 14.24 0.29
N TRP A 34 1.12 15.41 0.89
CA TRP A 34 0.06 16.37 1.22
C TRP A 34 0.47 17.83 0.96
N PHE A 35 1.73 18.08 0.67
CA PHE A 35 2.26 19.43 0.50
C PHE A 35 2.38 19.77 -0.97
N TYR A 36 1.28 20.25 -1.57
CA TYR A 36 1.21 20.60 -2.98
C TYR A 36 0.55 21.96 -3.17
N TRP A 37 1.28 22.90 -3.78
CA TRP A 37 0.80 24.25 -4.01
C TRP A 37 -0.43 24.32 -4.92
N HIS A 38 -0.54 23.43 -5.89
CA HIS A 38 -1.67 23.36 -6.81
C HIS A 38 -2.97 22.83 -6.19
N TRP A 39 -2.94 22.38 -4.89
CA TRP A 39 -4.16 22.07 -4.15
C TRP A 39 -4.80 23.29 -3.50
N ARG A 40 -4.14 24.45 -3.56
CA ARG A 40 -4.66 25.70 -3.04
C ARG A 40 -5.80 26.22 -3.93
N GLY A 41 -6.93 26.58 -3.33
CA GLY A 41 -8.16 26.94 -4.03
C GLY A 41 -9.15 25.79 -4.13
N ASP A 42 -8.67 24.55 -4.36
CA ASP A 42 -9.54 23.38 -4.49
C ASP A 42 -9.66 22.58 -3.18
N PHE A 43 -8.54 22.17 -2.61
CA PHE A 43 -8.51 21.40 -1.38
C PHE A 43 -8.11 22.25 -0.16
N TYR A 44 -7.10 23.07 -0.28
CA TYR A 44 -6.73 24.03 0.73
C TYR A 44 -7.35 25.40 0.40
N ALA A 45 -8.05 26.02 1.36
CA ALA A 45 -8.56 27.38 1.17
C ALA A 45 -7.41 28.33 0.80
N THR A 46 -7.70 29.33 -0.03
CA THR A 46 -6.67 30.25 -0.56
C THR A 46 -5.93 31.01 0.53
N ASP A 47 -6.58 31.29 1.66
CA ASP A 47 -6.06 31.97 2.84
C ASP A 47 -5.46 31.02 3.90
N LEU A 48 -5.61 29.70 3.73
CA LEU A 48 -5.09 28.72 4.70
C LEU A 48 -3.55 28.72 4.68
N PRO A 49 -2.86 29.04 5.80
CA PRO A 49 -1.41 29.03 5.85
C PRO A 49 -0.86 27.60 5.68
N THR A 50 0.30 27.48 5.04
CA THR A 50 0.93 26.19 4.73
C THR A 50 1.21 25.34 5.99
N THR A 51 1.42 25.97 7.12
CA THR A 51 1.58 25.31 8.43
C THR A 51 0.33 24.56 8.90
N ALA A 52 -0.84 24.93 8.39
CA ALA A 52 -2.12 24.29 8.70
C ALA A 52 -2.51 23.20 7.67
N TRP A 53 -1.81 23.07 6.55
CA TRP A 53 -2.17 22.13 5.48
C TRP A 53 -2.18 20.67 5.94
N PHE A 54 -1.20 20.24 6.72
CA PHE A 54 -1.18 18.87 7.20
C PHE A 54 -2.36 18.58 8.13
N LYS A 55 -2.68 19.50 9.04
CA LYS A 55 -3.87 19.37 9.92
C LYS A 55 -5.15 19.24 9.08
N HIS A 56 -5.32 20.08 8.05
CA HIS A 56 -6.44 20.00 7.13
C HIS A 56 -6.48 18.63 6.42
N TYR A 57 -5.34 18.14 5.90
CA TYR A 57 -5.24 16.82 5.27
C TYR A 57 -5.68 15.69 6.21
N VAL A 58 -5.25 15.70 7.46
CA VAL A 58 -5.57 14.68 8.49
C VAL A 58 -7.07 14.69 8.86
N ASP A 59 -7.76 15.81 8.68
CA ASP A 59 -9.22 15.88 8.88
C ASP A 59 -9.98 15.10 7.79
N HIS A 60 -9.42 14.98 6.59
CA HIS A 60 -10.01 14.30 5.44
C HIS A 60 -9.54 12.84 5.26
N PHE A 61 -8.29 12.54 5.58
CA PHE A 61 -7.68 11.22 5.37
C PHE A 61 -7.09 10.66 6.66
N LYS A 62 -6.98 9.32 6.74
CA LYS A 62 -6.41 8.62 7.90
C LYS A 62 -5.01 8.07 7.64
N THR A 63 -4.46 8.33 6.47
CA THR A 63 -3.14 7.89 6.05
C THR A 63 -2.55 8.82 5.00
N VAL A 64 -1.23 8.81 4.92
CA VAL A 64 -0.46 9.45 3.84
C VAL A 64 0.77 8.61 3.53
N GLU A 65 1.20 8.62 2.28
CA GLU A 65 2.49 8.07 1.86
C GLU A 65 3.54 9.19 1.84
N LEU A 66 4.54 9.06 2.71
CA LEU A 66 5.65 10.02 2.84
C LEU A 66 6.69 9.77 1.75
N ASN A 67 6.86 10.73 0.84
CA ASN A 67 7.87 10.67 -0.22
C ASN A 67 9.18 11.40 0.14
N ALA A 68 9.17 12.33 1.08
CA ALA A 68 10.38 13.06 1.50
C ALA A 68 11.53 12.15 1.93
N PRO A 69 11.30 11.04 2.67
CA PRO A 69 12.37 10.11 3.08
C PRO A 69 13.07 9.40 1.91
N PHE A 70 12.46 9.36 0.75
CA PHE A 70 13.07 8.83 -0.46
C PHE A 70 14.28 9.66 -0.89
N TYR A 71 14.17 10.99 -0.83
CA TYR A 71 15.20 11.93 -1.25
C TYR A 71 16.16 12.31 -0.11
N SER A 72 15.67 12.37 1.11
CA SER A 72 16.45 12.78 2.27
C SER A 72 16.08 11.95 3.49
N TRP A 73 17.07 11.30 4.07
CA TRP A 73 16.88 10.46 5.25
C TRP A 73 16.42 11.30 6.44
N PRO A 74 15.24 11.03 7.03
CA PRO A 74 14.71 11.86 8.08
C PRO A 74 15.51 11.70 9.39
N THR A 75 15.70 12.79 10.09
CA THR A 75 16.28 12.74 11.45
C THR A 75 15.26 12.19 12.45
N PRO A 76 15.71 11.66 13.60
CA PRO A 76 14.80 11.29 14.68
C PRO A 76 13.89 12.43 15.14
N ALA A 77 14.36 13.68 15.12
CA ALA A 77 13.56 14.86 15.45
C ALA A 77 12.43 15.08 14.44
N THR A 78 12.72 14.92 13.15
CA THR A 78 11.72 14.99 12.08
C THR A 78 10.61 13.95 12.28
N VAL A 79 10.98 12.68 12.55
CA VAL A 79 10.02 11.60 12.76
C VAL A 79 9.16 11.84 14.01
N ARG A 80 9.76 12.29 15.12
CA ARG A 80 9.00 12.68 16.31
C ARG A 80 8.04 13.84 16.04
N GLY A 81 8.42 14.78 15.17
CA GLY A 81 7.52 15.85 14.72
C GLY A 81 6.28 15.31 14.00
N TRP A 82 6.44 14.29 13.13
CA TRP A 82 5.29 13.64 12.50
C TRP A 82 4.37 12.96 13.51
N VAL A 83 4.93 12.23 14.48
CA VAL A 83 4.14 11.58 15.56
C VAL A 83 3.35 12.62 16.36
N TRP A 84 4.01 13.71 16.75
CA TRP A 84 3.36 14.78 17.52
C TRP A 84 2.14 15.37 16.80
N GLN A 85 2.23 15.59 15.49
CA GLN A 85 1.15 16.15 14.69
C GLN A 85 -0.13 15.28 14.67
N VAL A 86 -0.01 13.98 14.92
CA VAL A 86 -1.12 13.01 14.85
C VAL A 86 -1.36 12.26 16.17
N SER A 87 -0.67 12.62 17.26
CA SER A 87 -0.65 11.88 18.54
C SER A 87 -2.03 11.61 19.14
N ARG A 88 -3.03 12.46 18.85
CA ARG A 88 -4.42 12.33 19.32
C ARG A 88 -5.37 11.76 18.25
N ARG A 89 -4.83 11.20 17.14
CA ARG A 89 -5.62 10.77 15.99
C ARG A 89 -5.26 9.35 15.57
N ARG A 90 -6.23 8.62 15.03
CA ARG A 90 -5.97 7.37 14.31
C ARG A 90 -5.46 7.70 12.91
N PHE A 91 -4.17 7.93 12.82
CA PHE A 91 -3.50 8.25 11.55
C PHE A 91 -2.25 7.38 11.40
N VAL A 92 -1.98 6.92 10.19
CA VAL A 92 -0.82 6.08 9.89
C VAL A 92 -0.03 6.63 8.71
N TYR A 93 1.29 6.50 8.81
CA TYR A 93 2.22 6.89 7.76
C TYR A 93 2.74 5.66 7.03
N THR A 94 2.66 5.65 5.70
CA THR A 94 3.51 4.78 4.88
C THR A 94 4.74 5.55 4.48
N VAL A 95 5.90 4.92 4.52
CA VAL A 95 7.18 5.59 4.27
C VAL A 95 7.82 5.01 3.02
N LYS A 96 8.02 5.85 1.99
CA LYS A 96 8.79 5.46 0.80
C LYS A 96 10.27 5.44 1.15
N VAL A 97 10.88 4.28 0.96
CA VAL A 97 12.27 4.03 1.34
C VAL A 97 13.24 4.77 0.42
N SER A 98 14.36 5.19 0.97
CA SER A 98 15.39 6.00 0.29
C SER A 98 15.80 5.45 -1.08
N GLU A 99 15.98 6.37 -2.03
CA GLU A 99 16.49 6.06 -3.38
C GLU A 99 17.86 5.40 -3.37
N LEU A 100 18.69 5.67 -2.36
CA LEU A 100 19.97 5.01 -2.19
C LEU A 100 19.85 3.49 -2.20
N ILE A 101 18.81 2.94 -1.56
CA ILE A 101 18.57 1.50 -1.47
C ILE A 101 18.01 0.96 -2.79
N THR A 102 17.00 1.64 -3.33
CA THR A 102 16.16 1.12 -4.42
C THR A 102 16.68 1.50 -5.81
N HIS A 103 17.14 2.74 -6.00
CA HIS A 103 17.52 3.29 -7.30
C HIS A 103 19.02 3.33 -7.53
N VAL A 104 19.82 3.61 -6.50
CA VAL A 104 21.27 3.69 -6.62
C VAL A 104 21.90 2.30 -6.46
N LYS A 105 21.63 1.66 -5.32
CA LYS A 105 22.25 0.35 -4.99
C LYS A 105 21.47 -0.85 -5.49
N HIS A 106 20.21 -0.70 -5.93
CA HIS A 106 19.39 -1.81 -6.42
C HIS A 106 19.43 -3.05 -5.50
N PHE A 107 19.34 -2.81 -4.19
CA PHE A 107 19.46 -3.83 -3.14
C PHE A 107 20.82 -4.55 -3.10
N VAL A 108 21.89 -4.00 -3.66
CA VAL A 108 23.24 -4.57 -3.54
C VAL A 108 23.87 -4.10 -2.23
N GLY A 109 24.13 -5.03 -1.29
CA GLY A 109 24.75 -4.73 0.00
C GLY A 109 23.97 -3.75 0.88
N THR A 110 22.62 -3.77 0.82
CA THR A 110 21.79 -2.77 1.51
C THR A 110 21.16 -3.24 2.82
N LYS A 111 21.46 -4.47 3.26
CA LYS A 111 20.84 -5.05 4.46
C LYS A 111 20.96 -4.16 5.71
N MET A 112 22.16 -3.60 5.93
CA MET A 112 22.40 -2.67 7.05
C MET A 112 21.64 -1.36 6.86
N LEU A 113 21.66 -0.80 5.65
CA LEU A 113 20.91 0.42 5.35
C LEU A 113 19.39 0.24 5.55
N ILE A 114 18.83 -0.92 5.15
CA ILE A 114 17.42 -1.24 5.36
C ILE A 114 17.11 -1.35 6.86
N ARG A 115 17.98 -2.00 7.63
CA ARG A 115 17.83 -2.09 9.09
C ARG A 115 17.86 -0.71 9.74
N ASP A 116 18.82 0.11 9.37
CA ASP A 116 18.99 1.45 9.95
C ASP A 116 17.83 2.38 9.53
N PHE A 117 17.36 2.29 8.29
CA PHE A 117 16.16 2.98 7.84
C PHE A 117 14.91 2.49 8.59
N GLY A 118 14.88 1.21 8.96
CA GLY A 118 13.82 0.58 9.74
C GLY A 118 13.57 1.24 11.10
N HIS A 119 14.56 1.95 11.66
CA HIS A 119 14.43 2.74 12.90
C HIS A 119 13.31 3.79 12.84
N ILE A 120 12.95 4.24 11.64
CA ILE A 120 11.80 5.13 11.44
C ILE A 120 10.52 4.48 11.95
N ALA A 121 10.35 3.17 11.73
CA ALA A 121 9.17 2.45 12.21
C ALA A 121 9.12 2.38 13.75
N ASP A 122 10.26 2.22 14.41
CA ASP A 122 10.34 2.20 15.86
C ASP A 122 9.94 3.56 16.45
N LEU A 123 10.37 4.64 15.81
CA LEU A 123 10.02 6.00 16.21
C LEU A 123 8.56 6.34 15.91
N LEU A 124 8.00 5.85 14.81
CA LEU A 124 6.58 6.05 14.46
C LEU A 124 5.65 5.22 15.36
N GLY A 125 6.10 4.07 15.85
CA GLY A 125 5.32 3.18 16.72
C GLY A 125 3.96 2.81 16.11
N PRO A 126 2.83 3.10 16.81
CA PRO A 126 1.49 2.75 16.35
C PRO A 126 1.05 3.52 15.08
N HIS A 127 1.77 4.58 14.73
CA HIS A 127 1.53 5.36 13.53
C HIS A 127 2.25 4.81 12.29
N MET A 128 3.02 3.71 12.41
CA MET A 128 3.68 3.07 11.28
C MET A 128 2.72 2.22 10.47
N GLY A 129 2.56 2.56 9.18
CA GLY A 129 1.89 1.78 8.15
C GLY A 129 2.84 0.77 7.51
N CYS A 130 3.31 1.07 6.31
CA CYS A 130 4.19 0.21 5.51
C CYS A 130 5.49 0.93 5.14
N PHE A 131 6.54 0.14 4.84
CA PHE A 131 7.67 0.60 4.04
C PHE A 131 7.44 0.29 2.57
N LEU A 132 7.54 1.31 1.72
CA LEU A 132 7.41 1.15 0.27
C LEU A 132 8.80 1.20 -0.40
N PHE A 133 9.22 0.08 -0.95
CA PHE A 133 10.44 -0.08 -1.76
C PHE A 133 10.06 -0.02 -3.24
N GLN A 134 10.11 1.16 -3.85
CA GLN A 134 9.79 1.32 -5.28
C GLN A 134 11.05 1.22 -6.12
N LEU A 135 11.05 0.35 -7.13
CA LEU A 135 12.14 0.14 -8.07
C LEU A 135 11.92 0.93 -9.38
N PRO A 136 13.00 1.36 -10.06
CA PRO A 136 12.88 2.10 -11.32
C PRO A 136 12.38 1.22 -12.47
N PRO A 137 11.85 1.83 -13.57
CA PRO A 137 11.37 1.09 -14.74
C PRO A 137 12.44 0.23 -15.43
N SER A 138 13.72 0.61 -15.32
CA SER A 138 14.85 -0.15 -15.86
C SER A 138 15.18 -1.42 -15.07
N PHE A 139 14.57 -1.61 -13.91
CA PHE A 139 14.83 -2.76 -13.05
C PHE A 139 13.96 -3.94 -13.47
N HIS A 140 14.44 -4.69 -14.48
CA HIS A 140 13.75 -5.86 -15.01
C HIS A 140 13.88 -7.06 -14.08
N TYR A 141 12.96 -8.00 -14.21
CA TYR A 141 12.98 -9.24 -13.45
C TYR A 141 14.23 -10.08 -13.76
N SER A 142 14.81 -10.64 -12.70
CA SER A 142 15.62 -11.85 -12.74
C SER A 142 15.51 -12.58 -11.40
N ARG A 143 15.71 -13.90 -11.39
CA ARG A 143 15.65 -14.73 -10.19
C ARG A 143 16.65 -14.24 -9.12
N ALA A 144 17.84 -13.83 -9.53
CA ALA A 144 18.85 -13.29 -8.63
C ALA A 144 18.41 -11.96 -7.98
N ARG A 145 17.75 -11.07 -8.74
CA ARG A 145 17.21 -9.82 -8.21
C ARG A 145 16.07 -10.07 -7.23
N LEU A 146 15.16 -11.00 -7.53
CA LEU A 146 14.08 -11.39 -6.63
C LEU A 146 14.62 -11.88 -5.29
N HIS A 147 15.54 -12.85 -5.34
CA HIS A 147 16.19 -13.37 -4.13
C HIS A 147 16.91 -12.27 -3.34
N ARG A 148 17.65 -11.39 -4.02
CA ARG A 148 18.37 -10.27 -3.41
C ARG A 148 17.44 -9.33 -2.66
N ILE A 149 16.28 -9.00 -3.22
CA ILE A 149 15.28 -8.15 -2.55
C ILE A 149 14.79 -8.85 -1.29
N LEU A 150 14.19 -10.04 -1.45
CA LEU A 150 13.50 -10.72 -0.35
C LEU A 150 14.44 -11.10 0.80
N SER A 151 15.70 -11.45 0.53
CA SER A 151 16.67 -11.83 1.56
C SER A 151 17.16 -10.67 2.44
N GLN A 152 16.90 -9.43 2.06
CA GLN A 152 17.35 -8.26 2.82
C GLN A 152 16.22 -7.55 3.58
N LEU A 153 14.96 -7.85 3.26
CA LEU A 153 13.82 -7.28 3.95
C LEU A 153 13.69 -7.84 5.37
N ASP A 154 13.32 -7.00 6.32
CA ASP A 154 13.02 -7.41 7.69
C ASP A 154 11.60 -8.02 7.74
N PRO A 155 11.44 -9.33 8.02
CA PRO A 155 10.12 -9.97 8.06
C PRO A 155 9.21 -9.47 9.20
N GLY A 156 9.77 -8.79 10.20
CA GLY A 156 9.01 -8.14 11.27
C GLY A 156 8.32 -6.84 10.85
N ARG A 157 8.56 -6.37 9.63
CA ARG A 157 8.00 -5.12 9.11
C ARG A 157 7.01 -5.38 7.97
N ARG A 158 6.07 -4.45 7.76
CA ARG A 158 5.22 -4.48 6.57
C ARG A 158 5.98 -3.90 5.39
N ASN A 159 6.59 -4.78 4.62
CA ASN A 159 7.37 -4.41 3.44
C ASN A 159 6.52 -4.52 2.19
N VAL A 160 6.46 -3.45 1.43
CA VAL A 160 5.79 -3.36 0.14
C VAL A 160 6.85 -3.14 -0.92
N VAL A 161 6.82 -3.91 -2.00
CA VAL A 161 7.73 -3.69 -3.13
C VAL A 161 6.92 -3.34 -4.38
N GLU A 162 7.26 -2.20 -4.98
CA GLU A 162 6.67 -1.71 -6.21
C GLU A 162 7.64 -1.87 -7.37
N PHE A 163 7.18 -2.51 -8.42
CA PHE A 163 7.89 -2.63 -9.68
C PHE A 163 7.24 -1.76 -10.76
N ARG A 164 8.04 -1.15 -11.60
CA ARG A 164 7.63 -0.30 -12.73
C ARG A 164 7.86 -0.95 -14.09
N HIS A 165 8.16 -2.26 -14.11
CA HIS A 165 8.35 -3.04 -15.33
C HIS A 165 7.52 -4.32 -15.27
N ARG A 166 6.74 -4.60 -16.35
CA ARG A 166 5.80 -5.72 -16.45
C ARG A 166 6.42 -7.11 -16.24
N SER A 167 7.73 -7.26 -16.43
CA SER A 167 8.42 -8.55 -16.25
C SER A 167 8.32 -9.11 -14.82
N TRP A 168 7.91 -8.32 -13.85
CA TRP A 168 7.73 -8.74 -12.47
C TRP A 168 6.35 -9.35 -12.19
N TRP A 169 5.37 -9.19 -13.09
CA TRP A 169 4.03 -9.79 -12.98
C TRP A 169 4.07 -11.23 -13.47
N GLN A 170 4.47 -12.15 -12.59
CA GLN A 170 4.63 -13.57 -12.85
C GLN A 170 4.32 -14.36 -11.58
N GLU A 171 3.66 -15.53 -11.76
CA GLU A 171 3.26 -16.37 -10.61
C GLU A 171 4.44 -16.77 -9.70
N GLN A 172 5.60 -17.04 -10.27
CA GLN A 172 6.79 -17.34 -9.48
C GLN A 172 7.24 -16.19 -8.58
N VAL A 173 7.02 -14.92 -8.99
CA VAL A 173 7.26 -13.74 -8.15
C VAL A 173 6.22 -13.67 -7.04
N PHE A 174 4.95 -13.84 -7.39
CA PHE A 174 3.86 -13.79 -6.41
C PHE A 174 3.99 -14.90 -5.36
N ALA A 175 4.37 -16.12 -5.79
CA ALA A 175 4.63 -17.23 -4.88
C ALA A 175 5.78 -16.95 -3.90
N ALA A 176 6.88 -16.37 -4.37
CA ALA A 176 8.01 -15.98 -3.52
C ALA A 176 7.62 -14.86 -2.53
N PHE A 177 6.79 -13.91 -2.95
CA PHE A 177 6.27 -12.86 -2.10
C PHE A 177 5.33 -13.43 -1.02
N ARG A 178 4.44 -14.36 -1.38
CA ARG A 178 3.59 -15.07 -0.40
C ARG A 178 4.43 -15.80 0.64
N ALA A 179 5.45 -16.53 0.20
CA ALA A 179 6.34 -17.29 1.09
C ALA A 179 7.11 -16.39 2.06
N SER A 180 7.42 -15.16 1.69
CA SER A 180 8.14 -14.19 2.54
C SER A 180 7.23 -13.24 3.32
N GLY A 181 5.91 -13.28 3.11
CA GLY A 181 4.96 -12.31 3.69
C GLY A 181 5.15 -10.87 3.18
N THR A 182 5.87 -10.71 2.05
CA THR A 182 6.08 -9.39 1.43
C THR A 182 4.86 -8.99 0.60
N ILE A 183 4.47 -7.72 0.67
CA ILE A 183 3.33 -7.20 -0.07
C ILE A 183 3.77 -6.77 -1.47
N PHE A 184 3.17 -7.36 -2.50
CA PHE A 184 3.35 -6.89 -3.86
C PHE A 184 2.48 -5.65 -4.10
N CYS A 185 3.08 -4.55 -4.57
CA CYS A 185 2.33 -3.34 -4.89
C CYS A 185 1.60 -3.48 -6.22
N SER A 186 0.28 -3.50 -6.17
CA SER A 186 -0.55 -3.40 -7.37
C SER A 186 -0.56 -1.96 -7.88
N CYS A 187 -0.22 -1.77 -9.15
CA CYS A 187 -0.11 -0.43 -9.73
C CYS A 187 -1.09 -0.25 -10.87
N SER A 188 -1.96 0.75 -10.78
CA SER A 188 -2.62 1.29 -11.95
C SER A 188 -1.67 2.30 -12.61
N GLY A 189 -1.03 1.90 -13.71
CA GLY A 189 0.01 2.70 -14.37
C GLY A 189 0.20 2.31 -15.85
N PRO A 190 0.70 3.24 -16.68
CA PRO A 190 0.90 2.97 -18.11
C PRO A 190 1.79 1.75 -18.33
N ARG A 191 1.34 0.84 -19.19
CA ARG A 191 2.06 -0.38 -19.57
C ARG A 191 2.27 -1.41 -18.44
N LEU A 192 1.62 -1.23 -17.30
CA LEU A 192 1.57 -2.22 -16.23
C LEU A 192 0.24 -2.98 -16.27
N PRO A 193 0.17 -4.23 -15.80
CA PRO A 193 -1.09 -4.94 -15.62
C PRO A 193 -2.00 -4.20 -14.65
N ASP A 194 -3.25 -3.97 -15.06
CA ASP A 194 -4.27 -3.32 -14.22
C ASP A 194 -5.01 -4.38 -13.39
N GLU A 195 -4.30 -4.99 -12.45
CA GLU A 195 -4.81 -6.08 -11.61
C GLU A 195 -4.45 -5.90 -10.14
N LEU A 196 -5.27 -6.47 -9.26
CA LEU A 196 -5.00 -6.54 -7.83
C LEU A 196 -4.29 -7.86 -7.49
N VAL A 197 -3.06 -7.76 -7.03
CA VAL A 197 -2.24 -8.91 -6.62
C VAL A 197 -2.23 -9.01 -5.09
N THR A 198 -2.62 -10.18 -4.57
CA THR A 198 -2.61 -10.48 -3.14
C THR A 198 -1.49 -11.47 -2.82
N THR A 199 -0.51 -11.03 -2.04
CA THR A 199 0.63 -11.85 -1.61
C THR A 199 0.80 -11.92 -0.09
N ALA A 200 -0.02 -11.19 0.66
CA ALA A 200 -0.03 -11.17 2.12
C ALA A 200 -1.46 -10.90 2.64
N ASP A 201 -1.65 -10.84 3.95
CA ASP A 201 -2.91 -10.40 4.58
C ASP A 201 -3.29 -8.95 4.25
N ASP A 202 -2.33 -8.17 3.76
CA ASP A 202 -2.49 -6.79 3.35
C ASP A 202 -2.40 -6.68 1.84
N VAL A 203 -3.17 -5.78 1.24
CA VAL A 203 -2.99 -5.36 -0.16
C VAL A 203 -2.57 -3.90 -0.21
N TYR A 204 -1.72 -3.59 -1.18
CA TYR A 204 -1.20 -2.24 -1.38
C TYR A 204 -1.36 -1.82 -2.84
N ILE A 205 -1.98 -0.67 -3.06
CA ILE A 205 -2.35 -0.20 -4.40
C ILE A 205 -1.86 1.23 -4.58
N ARG A 206 -1.27 1.51 -5.73
CA ARG A 206 -0.90 2.88 -6.13
C ARG A 206 -1.54 3.24 -7.46
N PHE A 207 -2.25 4.36 -7.46
CA PHE A 207 -2.89 4.93 -8.64
C PHE A 207 -2.00 6.01 -9.25
N HIS A 208 -1.35 5.68 -10.37
CA HIS A 208 -0.44 6.59 -11.08
C HIS A 208 -1.02 7.20 -12.33
N GLY A 209 -2.16 6.67 -12.81
CA GLY A 209 -2.77 7.04 -14.08
C GLY A 209 -2.61 5.98 -15.16
N ILE A 210 -3.71 5.63 -15.85
CA ILE A 210 -3.77 4.50 -16.79
C ILE A 210 -2.97 4.78 -18.08
N ARG A 211 -3.20 5.94 -18.70
CA ARG A 211 -2.63 6.30 -20.00
C ARG A 211 -1.33 7.11 -19.89
N GLN A 212 -1.28 7.98 -18.90
CA GLN A 212 -0.16 8.89 -18.67
C GLN A 212 0.15 8.96 -17.18
N TRP A 213 1.44 8.81 -16.83
CA TRP A 213 1.92 8.90 -15.47
C TRP A 213 1.52 10.23 -14.82
N TYR A 214 0.90 10.15 -13.65
CA TYR A 214 0.56 11.26 -12.74
C TYR A 214 -0.55 12.20 -13.21
N ARG A 215 -1.19 11.98 -14.37
CA ARG A 215 -2.14 12.93 -14.99
C ARG A 215 -3.57 12.42 -15.18
N HIS A 216 -3.81 11.14 -14.99
CA HIS A 216 -5.12 10.57 -15.25
C HIS A 216 -6.13 10.93 -14.17
N ASP A 217 -7.29 11.48 -14.53
CA ASP A 217 -8.44 11.63 -13.64
C ASP A 217 -9.29 10.36 -13.71
N TYR A 218 -9.21 9.53 -12.68
CA TYR A 218 -9.97 8.30 -12.62
C TYR A 218 -11.47 8.58 -12.54
N SER A 219 -12.25 8.04 -13.47
CA SER A 219 -13.70 8.08 -13.43
C SER A 219 -14.27 7.26 -12.27
N ALA A 220 -15.49 7.57 -11.86
CA ALA A 220 -16.19 6.79 -10.84
C ALA A 220 -16.36 5.32 -11.24
N THR A 221 -16.48 5.02 -12.53
CA THR A 221 -16.59 3.65 -13.04
C THR A 221 -15.28 2.89 -12.92
N GLU A 222 -14.15 3.49 -13.29
CA GLU A 222 -12.81 2.88 -13.12
C GLU A 222 -12.53 2.58 -11.64
N LEU A 223 -12.82 3.53 -10.76
CA LEU A 223 -12.64 3.34 -9.31
C LEU A 223 -13.59 2.29 -8.73
N ARG A 224 -14.80 2.13 -9.29
CA ARG A 224 -15.73 1.07 -8.87
C ARG A 224 -15.17 -0.32 -9.17
N VAL A 225 -14.58 -0.52 -10.33
CA VAL A 225 -13.91 -1.79 -10.65
C VAL A 225 -12.82 -2.12 -9.63
N TRP A 226 -12.03 -1.15 -9.23
CA TRP A 226 -11.04 -1.33 -8.18
C TRP A 226 -11.66 -1.57 -6.81
N ALA A 227 -12.74 -0.88 -6.46
CA ALA A 227 -13.46 -1.12 -5.21
C ALA A 227 -13.98 -2.55 -5.10
N GLU A 228 -14.55 -3.10 -6.19
CA GLU A 228 -15.00 -4.49 -6.24
C GLU A 228 -13.84 -5.48 -6.07
N ARG A 229 -12.72 -5.26 -6.78
CA ARG A 229 -11.50 -6.07 -6.60
C ARG A 229 -10.99 -6.04 -5.15
N ILE A 230 -10.98 -4.87 -4.53
CA ILE A 230 -10.57 -4.68 -3.13
C ILE A 230 -11.50 -5.45 -2.19
N LYS A 231 -12.82 -5.33 -2.35
CA LYS A 231 -13.81 -6.05 -1.54
C LYS A 231 -13.68 -7.56 -1.68
N ALA A 232 -13.43 -8.04 -2.90
CA ALA A 232 -13.24 -9.45 -3.20
C ALA A 232 -11.89 -10.03 -2.75
N SER A 233 -10.90 -9.20 -2.40
CA SER A 233 -9.54 -9.64 -2.09
C SER A 233 -9.40 -10.44 -0.79
N GLY A 234 -10.35 -10.32 0.13
CA GLY A 234 -10.27 -10.90 1.47
C GLY A 234 -9.17 -10.31 2.37
N ALA A 235 -8.55 -9.22 1.95
CA ALA A 235 -7.45 -8.59 2.69
C ALA A 235 -7.90 -8.08 4.07
N ARG A 236 -7.07 -8.27 5.09
CA ARG A 236 -7.30 -7.73 6.45
C ARG A 236 -7.07 -6.22 6.52
N ARG A 237 -6.13 -5.71 5.74
CA ARG A 237 -5.80 -4.29 5.62
C ARG A 237 -5.60 -3.92 4.16
N VAL A 238 -6.14 -2.77 3.81
CA VAL A 238 -6.08 -2.20 2.46
C VAL A 238 -5.34 -0.86 2.54
N TRP A 239 -4.32 -0.71 1.72
CA TRP A 239 -3.50 0.49 1.60
C TRP A 239 -3.63 1.01 0.17
N VAL A 240 -4.13 2.22 0.02
CA VAL A 240 -4.32 2.82 -1.30
C VAL A 240 -3.78 4.25 -1.30
N TYR A 241 -2.91 4.53 -2.27
CA TYR A 241 -2.34 5.87 -2.42
C TYR A 241 -2.47 6.38 -3.84
N PHE A 242 -3.09 7.55 -3.94
CA PHE A 242 -3.21 8.27 -5.21
C PHE A 242 -1.99 9.13 -5.44
N ASN A 243 -1.32 8.89 -6.58
CA ASN A 243 -0.15 9.61 -7.06
C ASN A 243 -0.37 10.22 -8.45
N ASN A 244 -1.63 10.33 -8.88
CA ASN A 244 -2.07 10.98 -10.13
C ASN A 244 -2.34 12.47 -9.89
N ASP A 245 -1.34 13.16 -9.35
CA ASP A 245 -1.56 14.44 -8.70
C ASP A 245 -1.12 15.68 -9.49
N ARG A 246 -0.60 15.50 -10.69
CA ARG A 246 -0.10 16.64 -11.47
C ARG A 246 -1.15 17.75 -11.67
N ASP A 247 -2.42 17.38 -11.85
CA ASP A 247 -3.52 18.29 -12.08
C ASP A 247 -4.53 18.28 -10.91
N GLY A 248 -4.09 17.89 -9.70
CA GLY A 248 -4.89 17.89 -8.46
C GLY A 248 -5.93 16.77 -8.35
N HIS A 249 -5.93 15.77 -9.25
CA HIS A 249 -6.96 14.73 -9.28
C HIS A 249 -6.91 13.76 -8.10
N ALA A 250 -5.75 13.62 -7.44
CA ALA A 250 -5.54 12.63 -6.37
C ALA A 250 -6.58 12.73 -5.24
N ILE A 251 -6.86 13.93 -4.77
CA ILE A 251 -7.82 14.18 -3.67
C ILE A 251 -9.23 13.74 -4.04
N LYS A 252 -9.72 14.18 -5.19
CA LYS A 252 -11.06 13.85 -5.72
C LYS A 252 -11.22 12.34 -5.89
N ASN A 253 -10.21 11.69 -6.49
CA ASN A 253 -10.22 10.26 -6.74
C ASN A 253 -10.15 9.45 -5.44
N ALA A 254 -9.32 9.86 -4.48
CA ALA A 254 -9.26 9.24 -3.16
C ALA A 254 -10.59 9.30 -2.42
N HIS A 255 -11.26 10.45 -2.41
CA HIS A 255 -12.59 10.59 -1.82
C HIS A 255 -13.65 9.74 -2.55
N THR A 256 -13.56 9.64 -3.87
CA THR A 256 -14.49 8.82 -4.66
C THR A 256 -14.32 7.35 -4.31
N LEU A 257 -13.10 6.84 -4.26
CA LEU A 257 -12.84 5.45 -3.87
C LEU A 257 -13.28 5.18 -2.42
N LEU A 258 -13.01 6.09 -1.49
CA LEU A 258 -13.47 5.95 -0.10
C LEU A 258 -15.00 5.80 0.02
N ARG A 259 -15.76 6.54 -0.79
CA ARG A 259 -17.24 6.39 -0.81
C ARG A 259 -17.68 5.04 -1.35
N GLN A 260 -16.97 4.49 -2.32
CA GLN A 260 -17.30 3.19 -2.95
C GLN A 260 -16.87 1.98 -2.10
N LEU A 261 -15.95 2.17 -1.15
CA LEU A 261 -15.49 1.13 -0.23
C LEU A 261 -16.32 1.05 1.06
N LYS A 262 -17.16 2.01 1.30
CA LYS A 262 -18.18 1.96 2.37
C LYS A 262 -19.33 1.06 1.96
#